data_df10a2b7a19b260277777805afb59ce2
#
_entry.id   df10a2b7a19b260277777805afb59ce2
#
_cell.length_a   1.000
_cell.length_b   1.000
_cell.length_c   1.000
_cell.angle_alpha   90.00
_cell.angle_beta   90.00
_cell.angle_gamma   90.00
#
_symmetry.space_group_name_H-M   'P 1'
#
loop_
_entity.id
_entity.type
_entity.pdbx_description
1 polymer ?
#
loop_
_entity_poly.entity_id
_entity_poly.type
_entity_poly.pdbx_seq_one_letter_code
_entity_poly.pdbx_strand_id
1 'polypeptide(L)'
;MSQQLSPAPLTPALLTTEADGPGQQALLALEQSASEALAARRPWLLFAPQLEAQFERDATAERVARFRVLGVIALLILNLFNITDRSMLPDIAEQAMTIRLGILSPVMAAALLALYLPGVARWREWILAALVVLASASLIYFFTQSRHPNALQYHTGVILIVMFGNIVIRLRFWFAFATSLLILVLYITGIAQLQHMAPEIKLNSDMVLFSAVAISLVANYQ
;
A
#
# COMPACT_ATOMS: atom_id res chain seq x y z
N MET A 1 -52.00 -40.96 27.82
CA MET A 1 -52.03 -41.34 26.38
C MET A 1 -51.34 -40.22 25.62
N SER A 2 -50.02 -40.31 25.45
CA SER A 2 -49.21 -39.33 24.77
C SER A 2 -48.79 -39.91 23.38
N GLN A 3 -49.36 -39.38 22.32
CA GLN A 3 -49.00 -39.78 20.97
C GLN A 3 -47.69 -39.06 20.60
N GLN A 4 -46.64 -39.81 20.41
CA GLN A 4 -45.40 -39.39 19.79
C GLN A 4 -45.64 -39.25 18.28
N LEU A 5 -45.60 -38.02 17.76
CA LEU A 5 -45.49 -37.75 16.35
C LEU A 5 -44.03 -37.95 15.92
N SER A 6 -43.81 -39.05 15.18
CA SER A 6 -42.54 -39.33 14.49
C SER A 6 -42.38 -38.39 13.29
N PRO A 7 -41.27 -37.66 13.15
CA PRO A 7 -41.03 -36.88 11.93
C PRO A 7 -40.71 -37.81 10.77
N ALA A 8 -41.43 -37.63 9.66
CA ALA A 8 -41.16 -38.34 8.42
C ALA A 8 -39.77 -38.03 7.88
N PRO A 9 -39.03 -38.98 7.29
CA PRO A 9 -37.73 -38.74 6.70
C PRO A 9 -37.89 -37.85 5.44
N LEU A 10 -37.25 -36.70 5.45
CA LEU A 10 -37.09 -35.87 4.26
C LEU A 10 -36.30 -36.63 3.22
N THR A 11 -36.96 -37.00 2.15
CA THR A 11 -36.38 -37.71 0.99
C THR A 11 -35.39 -36.77 0.30
N PRO A 12 -34.11 -37.13 0.11
CA PRO A 12 -33.10 -36.27 -0.55
C PRO A 12 -33.17 -36.41 -2.07
N ALA A 13 -34.38 -36.36 -2.66
CA ALA A 13 -34.57 -36.63 -4.09
C ALA A 13 -34.84 -35.39 -4.97
N LEU A 14 -34.58 -34.17 -4.48
CA LEU A 14 -34.81 -32.95 -5.27
C LEU A 14 -33.57 -32.06 -5.50
N LEU A 15 -32.35 -32.61 -5.27
CA LEU A 15 -31.11 -31.84 -5.51
C LEU A 15 -30.23 -32.43 -6.64
N THR A 16 -30.75 -33.29 -7.46
CA THR A 16 -29.98 -33.90 -8.56
C THR A 16 -30.72 -33.75 -9.88
N THR A 17 -30.82 -32.56 -10.39
CA THR A 17 -31.06 -32.36 -11.84
C THR A 17 -30.97 -30.84 -12.13
N GLU A 18 -29.82 -30.42 -12.59
CA GLU A 18 -29.47 -29.25 -13.43
C GLU A 18 -28.06 -28.70 -13.07
N ALA A 19 -27.06 -29.55 -13.05
CA ALA A 19 -25.73 -29.13 -12.60
C ALA A 19 -24.57 -29.51 -13.54
N ASP A 20 -24.84 -29.65 -14.83
CA ASP A 20 -23.78 -29.85 -15.84
C ASP A 20 -23.68 -28.68 -16.84
N GLY A 21 -23.83 -27.45 -16.34
CA GLY A 21 -23.60 -26.26 -17.14
C GLY A 21 -22.09 -25.94 -17.30
N PRO A 22 -21.70 -25.32 -18.45
CA PRO A 22 -20.29 -24.93 -18.71
C PRO A 22 -19.68 -24.08 -17.59
N GLY A 23 -20.49 -23.43 -16.75
CA GLY A 23 -20.05 -22.68 -15.59
C GLY A 23 -19.51 -23.54 -14.44
N GLN A 24 -20.09 -24.75 -14.22
CA GLN A 24 -19.67 -25.63 -13.14
C GLN A 24 -18.37 -26.37 -13.46
N GLN A 25 -18.19 -26.75 -14.72
CA GLN A 25 -16.94 -27.33 -15.19
C GLN A 25 -15.79 -26.30 -15.10
N ALA A 26 -16.07 -25.02 -15.39
CA ALA A 26 -15.12 -23.94 -15.21
C ALA A 26 -14.75 -23.71 -13.74
N LEU A 27 -15.72 -23.79 -12.82
CA LEU A 27 -15.49 -23.68 -11.37
C LEU A 27 -14.64 -24.86 -10.83
N LEU A 28 -14.95 -26.08 -11.24
CA LEU A 28 -14.18 -27.27 -10.85
C LEU A 28 -12.74 -27.23 -11.38
N ALA A 29 -12.55 -26.78 -12.62
CA ALA A 29 -11.22 -26.60 -13.20
C ALA A 29 -10.40 -25.53 -12.44
N LEU A 30 -11.06 -24.49 -11.93
CA LEU A 30 -10.45 -23.45 -11.12
C LEU A 30 -10.07 -23.97 -9.73
N GLU A 31 -10.94 -24.71 -9.06
CA GLU A 31 -10.64 -25.33 -7.77
C GLU A 31 -9.49 -26.32 -7.88
N GLN A 32 -9.43 -27.11 -8.95
CA GLN A 32 -8.31 -28.02 -9.21
C GLN A 32 -7.00 -27.25 -9.42
N SER A 33 -7.03 -26.22 -10.27
CA SER A 33 -5.82 -25.40 -10.52
C SER A 33 -5.36 -24.63 -9.28
N ALA A 34 -6.27 -24.18 -8.42
CA ALA A 34 -5.94 -23.55 -7.15
C ALA A 34 -5.34 -24.55 -6.15
N SER A 35 -5.90 -25.77 -6.07
CA SER A 35 -5.38 -26.82 -5.19
C SER A 35 -3.99 -27.30 -5.61
N GLU A 36 -3.75 -27.43 -6.91
CA GLU A 36 -2.43 -27.77 -7.46
C GLU A 36 -1.40 -26.64 -7.20
N ALA A 37 -1.80 -25.38 -7.32
CA ALA A 37 -0.94 -24.23 -7.03
C ALA A 37 -0.57 -24.16 -5.54
N LEU A 38 -1.51 -24.49 -4.64
CA LEU A 38 -1.27 -24.57 -3.19
C LEU A 38 -0.37 -25.77 -2.83
N ALA A 39 -0.58 -26.92 -3.47
CA ALA A 39 0.22 -28.12 -3.25
C ALA A 39 1.67 -27.98 -3.74
N ALA A 40 1.90 -27.19 -4.79
CA ALA A 40 3.20 -26.99 -5.39
C ALA A 40 4.15 -26.11 -4.55
N ARG A 41 3.71 -25.53 -3.43
CA ARG A 41 4.51 -24.68 -2.51
C ARG A 41 5.54 -23.81 -3.25
N ARG A 42 5.13 -23.11 -4.29
CA ARG A 42 6.05 -22.28 -5.06
C ARG A 42 6.53 -21.10 -4.22
N PRO A 43 7.85 -20.98 -3.91
CA PRO A 43 8.37 -19.98 -2.98
C PRO A 43 8.30 -18.54 -3.51
N TRP A 44 7.86 -18.33 -4.75
CA TRP A 44 7.97 -17.06 -5.46
C TRP A 44 6.64 -16.30 -5.65
N LEU A 45 5.53 -16.67 -4.98
CA LEU A 45 4.24 -15.95 -5.09
C LEU A 45 3.74 -15.72 -6.54
N LEU A 46 4.19 -16.54 -7.50
CA LEU A 46 3.76 -16.48 -8.89
C LEU A 46 2.74 -17.58 -9.14
N PHE A 47 1.49 -17.22 -9.29
CA PHE A 47 0.42 -18.13 -9.71
C PHE A 47 0.44 -18.34 -11.23
N ALA A 48 -0.27 -19.38 -11.72
CA ALA A 48 -0.48 -19.54 -13.14
C ALA A 48 -1.16 -18.29 -13.72
N PRO A 49 -0.74 -17.78 -14.89
CA PRO A 49 -1.24 -16.49 -15.43
C PRO A 49 -2.76 -16.38 -15.53
N GLN A 50 -3.44 -17.51 -15.75
CA GLN A 50 -4.90 -17.58 -15.84
C GLN A 50 -5.57 -17.37 -14.47
N LEU A 51 -5.02 -17.96 -13.42
CA LEU A 51 -5.51 -17.83 -12.04
C LEU A 51 -5.27 -16.40 -11.52
N GLU A 52 -4.12 -15.83 -11.84
CA GLU A 52 -3.75 -14.47 -11.49
C GLU A 52 -4.66 -13.45 -12.19
N ALA A 53 -4.98 -13.66 -13.47
CA ALA A 53 -5.88 -12.79 -14.23
C ALA A 53 -7.33 -12.83 -13.70
N GLN A 54 -7.79 -13.97 -13.22
CA GLN A 54 -9.13 -14.11 -12.67
C GLN A 54 -9.22 -13.52 -11.26
N PHE A 55 -8.24 -13.81 -10.40
CA PHE A 55 -8.12 -13.19 -9.08
C PHE A 55 -8.03 -11.66 -9.18
N GLU A 56 -7.30 -11.13 -10.18
CA GLU A 56 -7.24 -9.69 -10.41
C GLU A 56 -8.58 -9.11 -10.88
N ARG A 57 -9.37 -9.82 -11.66
CA ARG A 57 -10.70 -9.34 -12.09
C ARG A 57 -11.67 -9.25 -10.92
N ASP A 58 -11.76 -10.30 -10.11
CA ASP A 58 -12.73 -10.39 -9.01
C ASP A 58 -12.36 -9.44 -7.86
N ALA A 59 -11.06 -9.32 -7.57
CA ALA A 59 -10.56 -8.43 -6.53
C ALA A 59 -10.45 -6.94 -6.96
N THR A 60 -10.58 -6.62 -8.26
CA THR A 60 -10.25 -5.28 -8.76
C THR A 60 -11.23 -4.21 -8.25
N ALA A 61 -12.52 -4.47 -8.25
CA ALA A 61 -13.52 -3.47 -7.84
C ALA A 61 -13.41 -3.14 -6.35
N GLU A 62 -13.26 -4.15 -5.50
CA GLU A 62 -13.11 -3.98 -4.06
C GLU A 62 -11.77 -3.30 -3.69
N ARG A 63 -10.69 -3.70 -4.35
CA ARG A 63 -9.37 -3.07 -4.16
C ARG A 63 -9.36 -1.61 -4.57
N VAL A 64 -9.99 -1.26 -5.70
CA VAL A 64 -10.07 0.14 -6.15
C VAL A 64 -10.86 0.99 -5.17
N ALA A 65 -12.00 0.50 -4.67
CA ALA A 65 -12.78 1.21 -3.64
C ALA A 65 -11.94 1.45 -2.37
N ARG A 66 -11.21 0.42 -1.91
CA ARG A 66 -10.31 0.52 -0.75
C ARG A 66 -9.19 1.54 -1.00
N PHE A 67 -8.53 1.53 -2.15
CA PHE A 67 -7.47 2.48 -2.46
C PHE A 67 -7.97 3.93 -2.52
N ARG A 68 -9.21 4.16 -2.95
CA ARG A 68 -9.82 5.50 -2.93
C ARG A 68 -9.95 6.02 -1.50
N VAL A 69 -10.51 5.21 -0.61
CA VAL A 69 -10.66 5.58 0.80
C VAL A 69 -9.30 5.85 1.44
N LEU A 70 -8.36 4.92 1.27
CA LEU A 70 -7.00 5.06 1.81
C LEU A 70 -6.26 6.27 1.22
N GLY A 71 -6.46 6.54 -0.06
CA GLY A 71 -5.88 7.71 -0.72
C GLY A 71 -6.43 9.03 -0.21
N VAL A 72 -7.73 9.12 0.05
CA VAL A 72 -8.34 10.30 0.70
C VAL A 72 -7.78 10.48 2.11
N ILE A 73 -7.67 9.39 2.89
CA ILE A 73 -7.06 9.44 4.22
C ILE A 73 -5.60 9.92 4.13
N ALA A 74 -4.82 9.38 3.19
CA ALA A 74 -3.43 9.79 2.97
C ALA A 74 -3.32 11.28 2.62
N LEU A 75 -4.22 11.78 1.75
CA LEU A 75 -4.29 13.19 1.37
C LEU A 75 -4.63 14.09 2.57
N LEU A 76 -5.57 13.68 3.41
CA LEU A 76 -5.92 14.41 4.64
C LEU A 76 -4.73 14.45 5.61
N ILE A 77 -4.08 13.30 5.85
CA ILE A 77 -2.90 13.22 6.71
C ILE A 77 -1.79 14.11 6.16
N LEU A 78 -1.51 14.03 4.84
CA LEU A 78 -0.48 14.86 4.20
C LEU A 78 -0.73 16.35 4.46
N ASN A 79 -1.99 16.80 4.36
CA ASN A 79 -2.34 18.20 4.60
C ASN A 79 -2.35 18.57 6.08
N LEU A 80 -2.61 17.62 6.98
CA LEU A 80 -2.50 17.84 8.43
C LEU A 80 -1.08 18.24 8.85
N PHE A 81 -0.06 17.72 8.15
CA PHE A 81 1.33 18.11 8.40
C PHE A 81 1.62 19.61 8.16
N ASN A 82 0.79 20.35 7.41
CA ASN A 82 0.94 21.81 7.29
C ASN A 82 0.82 22.52 8.64
N ILE A 83 0.10 21.92 9.61
CA ILE A 83 -0.02 22.48 10.96
C ILE A 83 1.31 22.31 11.70
N THR A 84 1.93 21.13 11.58
CA THR A 84 3.20 20.83 12.25
C THR A 84 4.39 21.52 11.57
N ASP A 85 4.33 21.78 10.27
CA ASP A 85 5.39 22.45 9.51
C ASP A 85 5.72 23.83 10.10
N ARG A 86 4.71 24.58 10.57
CA ARG A 86 4.91 25.89 11.19
C ARG A 86 5.74 25.83 12.48
N SER A 87 5.66 24.74 13.21
CA SER A 87 6.38 24.56 14.46
C SER A 87 7.73 23.85 14.29
N MET A 88 7.81 22.93 13.32
CA MET A 88 8.99 22.09 13.09
C MET A 88 9.97 22.69 12.09
N LEU A 89 9.44 23.41 11.10
CA LEU A 89 10.17 23.96 9.96
C LEU A 89 9.81 25.44 9.74
N PRO A 90 9.88 26.33 10.77
CA PRO A 90 9.40 27.70 10.68
C PRO A 90 10.11 28.52 9.59
N ASP A 91 11.38 28.18 9.29
CA ASP A 91 12.22 28.83 8.30
C ASP A 91 11.79 28.55 6.85
N ILE A 92 11.10 27.44 6.59
CA ILE A 92 10.63 27.06 5.25
C ILE A 92 9.13 26.73 5.22
N ALA A 93 8.38 27.04 6.28
CA ALA A 93 6.96 26.65 6.42
C ALA A 93 6.08 27.12 5.25
N GLU A 94 6.28 28.35 4.76
CA GLU A 94 5.54 28.88 3.60
C GLU A 94 5.86 28.14 2.31
N GLN A 95 7.16 27.81 2.10
CA GLN A 95 7.60 27.03 0.96
C GLN A 95 7.03 25.60 1.03
N ALA A 96 7.10 24.96 2.20
CA ALA A 96 6.55 23.62 2.43
C ALA A 96 5.04 23.58 2.17
N MET A 97 4.31 24.57 2.66
CA MET A 97 2.87 24.72 2.43
C MET A 97 2.55 24.92 0.94
N THR A 98 3.30 25.78 0.24
CA THR A 98 3.12 26.03 -1.19
C THR A 98 3.34 24.76 -2.01
N ILE A 99 4.41 24.00 -1.75
CA ILE A 99 4.70 22.75 -2.45
C ILE A 99 3.62 21.70 -2.13
N ARG A 100 3.21 21.58 -0.86
CA ARG A 100 2.24 20.58 -0.44
C ARG A 100 0.84 20.84 -0.97
N LEU A 101 0.35 22.08 -0.87
CA LEU A 101 -0.97 22.45 -1.36
C LEU A 101 -1.00 22.72 -2.88
N GLY A 102 0.07 23.30 -3.43
CA GLY A 102 0.12 23.69 -4.84
C GLY A 102 0.55 22.56 -5.78
N ILE A 103 1.31 21.58 -5.30
CA ILE A 103 1.86 20.50 -6.14
C ILE A 103 1.41 19.13 -5.65
N LEU A 104 1.77 18.75 -4.40
CA LEU A 104 1.52 17.40 -3.93
C LEU A 104 0.03 17.06 -3.85
N SER A 105 -0.76 17.93 -3.22
CA SER A 105 -2.20 17.68 -3.05
C SER A 105 -2.95 17.61 -4.37
N PRO A 106 -2.74 18.49 -5.36
CA PRO A 106 -3.34 18.37 -6.68
C PRO A 106 -2.89 17.10 -7.43
N VAL A 107 -1.59 16.76 -7.37
CA VAL A 107 -1.06 15.55 -8.02
C VAL A 107 -1.67 14.29 -7.39
N MET A 108 -1.74 14.22 -6.06
CA MET A 108 -2.39 13.10 -5.36
C MET A 108 -3.88 13.02 -5.67
N ALA A 109 -4.59 14.14 -5.67
CA ALA A 109 -6.01 14.19 -6.01
C ALA A 109 -6.24 13.75 -7.46
N ALA A 110 -5.45 14.24 -8.40
CA ALA A 110 -5.52 13.81 -9.81
C ALA A 110 -5.23 12.32 -9.98
N ALA A 111 -4.24 11.78 -9.29
CA ALA A 111 -3.92 10.35 -9.30
C ALA A 111 -5.07 9.51 -8.72
N LEU A 112 -5.69 9.94 -7.62
CA LEU A 112 -6.86 9.29 -7.04
C LEU A 112 -8.06 9.32 -8.00
N LEU A 113 -8.30 10.45 -8.67
CA LEU A 113 -9.33 10.57 -9.70
C LEU A 113 -9.03 9.68 -10.91
N ALA A 114 -7.76 9.56 -11.32
CA ALA A 114 -7.37 8.67 -12.42
C ALA A 114 -7.68 7.20 -12.13
N LEU A 115 -7.67 6.75 -10.86
CA LEU A 115 -8.07 5.39 -10.49
C LEU A 115 -9.56 5.07 -10.77
N TYR A 116 -10.38 6.08 -11.10
CA TYR A 116 -11.76 5.86 -11.57
C TYR A 116 -11.84 5.50 -13.05
N LEU A 117 -10.77 5.71 -13.81
CA LEU A 117 -10.75 5.41 -15.25
C LEU A 117 -10.46 3.92 -15.47
N PRO A 118 -11.30 3.18 -16.20
CA PRO A 118 -11.15 1.73 -16.36
C PRO A 118 -9.82 1.32 -17.02
N GLY A 119 -9.24 2.18 -17.88
CA GLY A 119 -7.94 1.91 -18.52
C GLY A 119 -6.72 2.07 -17.59
N VAL A 120 -6.88 2.75 -16.47
CA VAL A 120 -5.79 3.06 -15.52
C VAL A 120 -5.61 1.96 -14.48
N ALA A 121 -6.58 1.05 -14.34
CA ALA A 121 -6.54 -0.01 -13.32
C ALA A 121 -5.25 -0.86 -13.39
N ARG A 122 -4.70 -1.12 -14.57
CA ARG A 122 -3.43 -1.84 -14.77
C ARG A 122 -2.20 -1.10 -14.28
N TRP A 123 -2.27 0.25 -14.18
CA TRP A 123 -1.17 1.12 -13.74
C TRP A 123 -1.25 1.50 -12.26
N ARG A 124 -2.27 1.02 -11.55
CA ARG A 124 -2.54 1.41 -10.15
C ARG A 124 -1.34 1.23 -9.23
N GLU A 125 -0.63 0.10 -9.32
CA GLU A 125 0.53 -0.17 -8.47
C GLU A 125 1.66 0.84 -8.72
N TRP A 126 1.91 1.19 -9.99
CA TRP A 126 2.86 2.22 -10.38
C TRP A 126 2.47 3.61 -9.85
N ILE A 127 1.19 3.96 -9.96
CA ILE A 127 0.66 5.24 -9.48
C ILE A 127 0.82 5.32 -7.96
N LEU A 128 0.42 4.30 -7.23
CA LEU A 128 0.51 4.27 -5.77
C LEU A 128 1.97 4.28 -5.30
N ALA A 129 2.84 3.49 -5.92
CA ALA A 129 4.28 3.49 -5.63
C ALA A 129 4.89 4.88 -5.88
N ALA A 130 4.56 5.51 -7.01
CA ALA A 130 5.03 6.86 -7.34
C ALA A 130 4.55 7.90 -6.32
N LEU A 131 3.30 7.81 -5.85
CA LEU A 131 2.78 8.73 -4.82
C LEU A 131 3.49 8.55 -3.48
N VAL A 132 3.80 7.30 -3.07
CA VAL A 132 4.55 7.02 -1.84
C VAL A 132 5.97 7.58 -1.94
N VAL A 133 6.64 7.41 -3.09
CA VAL A 133 7.97 7.99 -3.33
C VAL A 133 7.91 9.51 -3.33
N LEU A 134 6.93 10.11 -4.02
CA LEU A 134 6.79 11.56 -4.12
C LEU A 134 6.52 12.19 -2.74
N ALA A 135 5.66 11.59 -1.93
CA ALA A 135 5.39 12.05 -0.58
C ALA A 135 6.64 11.95 0.32
N SER A 136 7.38 10.83 0.24
CA SER A 136 8.63 10.64 0.98
C SER A 136 9.71 11.63 0.53
N ALA A 137 9.90 11.79 -0.79
CA ALA A 137 10.88 12.71 -1.35
C ALA A 137 10.60 14.16 -0.94
N SER A 138 9.32 14.57 -0.87
CA SER A 138 8.96 15.91 -0.41
C SER A 138 9.34 16.15 1.05
N LEU A 139 9.13 15.17 1.94
CA LEU A 139 9.56 15.29 3.34
C LEU A 139 11.08 15.33 3.45
N ILE A 140 11.78 14.48 2.69
CA ILE A 140 13.26 14.48 2.65
C ILE A 140 13.76 15.84 2.19
N TYR A 141 13.16 16.40 1.14
CA TYR A 141 13.48 17.74 0.64
C TYR A 141 13.27 18.79 1.74
N PHE A 142 12.13 18.79 2.44
CA PHE A 142 11.85 19.79 3.48
C PHE A 142 12.87 19.74 4.62
N PHE A 143 13.17 18.57 5.17
CA PHE A 143 14.12 18.52 6.29
C PHE A 143 15.57 18.80 5.85
N THR A 144 15.93 18.59 4.58
CA THR A 144 17.26 18.93 4.07
C THR A 144 17.43 20.42 3.81
N GLN A 145 16.35 21.15 3.52
CA GLN A 145 16.36 22.60 3.29
C GLN A 145 16.29 23.41 4.59
N SER A 146 15.63 22.87 5.62
CA SER A 146 15.50 23.57 6.90
C SER A 146 16.78 23.54 7.69
N ARG A 147 17.11 24.67 8.32
CA ARG A 147 18.21 24.80 9.27
C ARG A 147 17.75 24.75 10.74
N HIS A 148 16.44 24.62 10.94
CA HIS A 148 15.89 24.58 12.28
C HIS A 148 16.23 23.25 13.00
N PRO A 149 16.59 23.26 14.30
CA PRO A 149 16.97 22.06 15.04
C PRO A 149 15.90 20.96 15.02
N ASN A 150 14.64 21.34 15.03
CA ASN A 150 13.51 20.40 15.01
C ASN A 150 13.33 19.69 13.65
N ALA A 151 13.94 20.20 12.57
CA ALA A 151 13.86 19.57 11.25
C ALA A 151 14.33 18.11 11.28
N LEU A 152 15.26 17.76 12.18
CA LEU A 152 15.76 16.41 12.36
C LEU A 152 14.66 15.42 12.77
N GLN A 153 13.63 15.86 13.47
CA GLN A 153 12.52 15.00 13.89
C GLN A 153 11.58 14.66 12.72
N TYR A 154 11.68 15.35 11.60
CA TYR A 154 10.86 15.15 10.42
C TYR A 154 11.09 13.81 9.71
N HIS A 155 12.22 13.13 10.02
CA HIS A 155 12.50 11.79 9.51
C HIS A 155 11.45 10.76 9.92
N THR A 156 10.79 10.95 11.07
CA THR A 156 9.69 10.07 11.52
C THR A 156 8.52 10.06 10.55
N GLY A 157 8.28 11.17 9.83
CA GLY A 157 7.28 11.26 8.78
C GLY A 157 7.58 10.34 7.59
N VAL A 158 8.85 10.19 7.22
CA VAL A 158 9.26 9.27 6.15
C VAL A 158 8.97 7.82 6.56
N ILE A 159 9.26 7.45 7.82
CA ILE A 159 8.94 6.13 8.37
C ILE A 159 7.44 5.86 8.28
N LEU A 160 6.63 6.84 8.70
CA LEU A 160 5.17 6.72 8.65
C LEU A 160 4.66 6.48 7.22
N ILE A 161 5.20 7.21 6.22
CA ILE A 161 4.81 7.05 4.82
C ILE A 161 5.18 5.66 4.29
N VAL A 162 6.38 5.16 4.59
CA VAL A 162 6.81 3.81 4.19
C VAL A 162 5.92 2.75 4.81
N MET A 163 5.66 2.83 6.11
CA MET A 163 4.77 1.90 6.80
C MET A 163 3.35 1.96 6.23
N PHE A 164 2.83 3.16 5.95
CA PHE A 164 1.52 3.33 5.33
C PHE A 164 1.46 2.68 3.94
N GLY A 165 2.47 2.88 3.10
CA GLY A 165 2.58 2.25 1.78
C GLY A 165 2.61 0.73 1.85
N ASN A 166 3.44 0.18 2.72
CA ASN A 166 3.66 -1.26 2.79
C ASN A 166 2.55 -2.01 3.55
N ILE A 167 2.05 -1.47 4.67
CA ILE A 167 1.12 -2.18 5.56
C ILE A 167 -0.34 -1.83 5.25
N VAL A 168 -0.64 -0.52 5.04
CA VAL A 168 -2.02 -0.06 4.90
C VAL A 168 -2.49 -0.14 3.45
N ILE A 169 -1.71 0.41 2.52
CA ILE A 169 -2.00 0.30 1.08
C ILE A 169 -1.80 -1.14 0.61
N ARG A 170 -0.82 -1.87 1.16
CA ARG A 170 -0.45 -3.23 0.77
C ARG A 170 -0.12 -3.30 -0.72
N LEU A 171 0.86 -2.52 -1.14
CA LEU A 171 1.44 -2.64 -2.48
C LEU A 171 1.89 -4.09 -2.73
N ARG A 172 1.86 -4.55 -3.97
CA ARG A 172 2.45 -5.85 -4.32
C ARG A 172 3.90 -5.88 -3.86
N PHE A 173 4.34 -7.00 -3.28
CA PHE A 173 5.64 -7.12 -2.61
C PHE A 173 6.82 -6.51 -3.39
N TRP A 174 6.94 -6.79 -4.68
CA TRP A 174 8.04 -6.25 -5.48
C TRP A 174 7.98 -4.73 -5.66
N PHE A 175 6.77 -4.16 -5.76
CA PHE A 175 6.58 -2.71 -5.76
C PHE A 175 6.91 -2.11 -4.41
N ALA A 176 6.45 -2.73 -3.31
CA ALA A 176 6.77 -2.32 -1.95
C ALA A 176 8.28 -2.34 -1.70
N PHE A 177 8.96 -3.41 -2.13
CA PHE A 177 10.41 -3.57 -2.00
C PHE A 177 11.16 -2.49 -2.80
N ALA A 178 10.86 -2.33 -4.10
CA ALA A 178 11.54 -1.35 -4.94
C ALA A 178 11.29 0.09 -4.46
N THR A 179 10.06 0.41 -4.07
CA THR A 179 9.67 1.71 -3.52
C THR A 179 10.42 2.00 -2.21
N SER A 180 10.45 1.05 -1.29
CA SER A 180 11.14 1.18 -0.01
C SER A 180 12.65 1.33 -0.18
N LEU A 181 13.25 0.58 -1.10
CA LEU A 181 14.68 0.69 -1.42
C LEU A 181 15.00 2.08 -2.01
N LEU A 182 14.18 2.57 -2.93
CA LEU A 182 14.36 3.91 -3.51
C LEU A 182 14.26 5.00 -2.44
N ILE A 183 13.27 4.90 -1.56
CA ILE A 183 13.11 5.87 -0.45
C ILE A 183 14.31 5.81 0.50
N LEU A 184 14.81 4.61 0.81
CA LEU A 184 15.99 4.44 1.65
C LEU A 184 17.23 5.12 1.03
N VAL A 185 17.46 4.94 -0.26
CA VAL A 185 18.56 5.60 -0.99
C VAL A 185 18.39 7.12 -0.98
N LEU A 186 17.19 7.63 -1.27
CA LEU A 186 16.89 9.06 -1.22
C LEU A 186 17.12 9.65 0.18
N TYR A 187 16.75 8.91 1.20
CA TYR A 187 16.91 9.32 2.59
C TYR A 187 18.38 9.38 3.01
N ILE A 188 19.15 8.33 2.76
CA ILE A 188 20.59 8.28 3.07
C ILE A 188 21.33 9.40 2.33
N THR A 189 21.02 9.63 1.05
CA THR A 189 21.63 10.72 0.28
C THR A 189 21.23 12.09 0.81
N GLY A 190 20.00 12.27 1.24
CA GLY A 190 19.51 13.51 1.86
C GLY A 190 20.22 13.79 3.20
N ILE A 191 20.26 12.80 4.10
CA ILE A 191 20.96 12.95 5.39
C ILE A 191 22.46 13.18 5.21
N ALA A 192 23.11 12.57 4.22
CA ALA A 192 24.52 12.77 3.94
C ALA A 192 24.87 14.25 3.66
N GLN A 193 23.93 15.02 3.09
CA GLN A 193 24.10 16.44 2.78
C GLN A 193 24.05 17.34 4.04
N LEU A 194 23.49 16.85 5.16
CA LEU A 194 23.38 17.62 6.39
C LEU A 194 24.71 17.66 7.15
N GLN A 195 25.57 18.65 6.87
CA GLN A 195 26.93 18.75 7.44
C GLN A 195 26.95 19.03 8.94
N HIS A 196 25.90 19.64 9.50
CA HIS A 196 25.80 20.03 10.91
C HIS A 196 25.25 18.92 11.82
N MET A 197 24.93 17.76 11.27
CA MET A 197 24.42 16.63 12.05
C MET A 197 25.56 15.75 12.53
N ALA A 198 25.56 15.42 13.82
CA ALA A 198 26.55 14.49 14.39
C ALA A 198 26.44 13.11 13.73
N PRO A 199 27.57 12.44 13.43
CA PRO A 199 27.58 11.14 12.76
C PRO A 199 26.73 10.06 13.46
N GLU A 200 26.71 10.10 14.79
CA GLU A 200 25.97 9.15 15.62
C GLU A 200 24.45 9.31 15.41
N ILE A 201 23.98 10.55 15.27
CA ILE A 201 22.54 10.83 15.01
C ILE A 201 22.15 10.36 13.62
N LYS A 202 23.01 10.59 12.61
CA LYS A 202 22.79 10.09 11.25
C LYS A 202 22.67 8.58 11.24
N LEU A 203 23.64 7.90 11.83
CA LEU A 203 23.65 6.44 11.89
C LEU A 203 22.41 5.89 12.60
N ASN A 204 22.04 6.48 13.73
CA ASN A 204 20.83 6.07 14.45
C ASN A 204 19.57 6.24 13.60
N SER A 205 19.43 7.37 12.91
CA SER A 205 18.28 7.65 12.03
C SER A 205 18.20 6.69 10.83
N ASP A 206 19.36 6.38 10.22
CA ASP A 206 19.46 5.39 9.14
C ASP A 206 19.06 3.99 9.62
N MET A 207 19.53 3.57 10.81
CA MET A 207 19.18 2.28 11.42
C MET A 207 17.70 2.17 11.73
N VAL A 208 17.09 3.23 12.25
CA VAL A 208 15.63 3.25 12.55
C VAL A 208 14.83 3.13 11.29
N LEU A 209 15.16 3.89 10.21
CA LEU A 209 14.46 3.78 8.94
C LEU A 209 14.66 2.40 8.31
N PHE A 210 15.89 1.87 8.30
CA PHE A 210 16.17 0.53 7.78
C PHE A 210 15.33 -0.53 8.49
N SER A 211 15.28 -0.47 9.83
CA SER A 211 14.49 -1.39 10.65
C SER A 211 12.98 -1.28 10.34
N ALA A 212 12.47 -0.06 10.18
CA ALA A 212 11.07 0.19 9.83
C ALA A 212 10.73 -0.36 8.44
N VAL A 213 11.62 -0.17 7.47
CA VAL A 213 11.51 -0.75 6.11
C VAL A 213 11.47 -2.29 6.20
N ALA A 214 12.43 -2.91 6.89
CA ALA A 214 12.51 -4.36 7.02
C ALA A 214 11.24 -4.94 7.66
N ILE A 215 10.79 -4.38 8.80
CA ILE A 215 9.59 -4.82 9.50
C ILE A 215 8.35 -4.64 8.62
N SER A 216 8.20 -3.50 7.94
CA SER A 216 7.05 -3.23 7.11
C SER A 216 7.00 -4.11 5.86
N LEU A 217 8.15 -4.50 5.29
CA LEU A 217 8.23 -5.45 4.18
C LEU A 217 7.87 -6.87 4.62
N VAL A 218 8.32 -7.31 5.81
CA VAL A 218 7.91 -8.60 6.38
C VAL A 218 6.40 -8.63 6.60
N ALA A 219 5.82 -7.55 7.16
CA ALA A 219 4.38 -7.43 7.36
C ALA A 219 3.60 -7.37 6.03
N ASN A 220 4.18 -6.82 4.98
CA ASN A 220 3.58 -6.80 3.63
C ASN A 220 3.57 -8.18 2.99
N TYR A 221 4.59 -9.00 3.26
CA TYR A 221 4.75 -10.34 2.71
C TYR A 221 3.75 -11.35 3.29
N GLN A 222 3.29 -11.16 4.53
CA GLN A 222 2.30 -12.03 5.20
C GLN A 222 0.87 -11.74 4.70
#